data_4fb6c5b208b39d61870f7a9235d4fe05
#
_entry.id   4fb6c5b208b39d61870f7a9235d4fe05
#
_cell.length_a   1.000
_cell.length_b   1.000
_cell.length_c   1.000
_cell.angle_alpha   90.00
_cell.angle_beta   90.00
_cell.angle_gamma   90.00
#
_symmetry.space_group_name_H-M   'P 1'
#
loop_
_entity.id
_entity.type
_entity.pdbx_description
1 polymer ?
#
loop_
_entity_poly.entity_id
_entity_poly.type
_entity_poly.pdbx_seq_one_letter_code
_entity_poly.pdbx_strand_id
1 'polypeptide(L)'
;MVFVSRLVCTKCGDEFDAQSMVTHCSGCGGVLQVGYDLNHIGQVLQKEDILCRPASVWKYHELLPLSERSEIVTLGEGGTPLHTSERLASSLGCAKLYLKDETTNPTGAFIDRGAAVEISVAREFGFKSIHCASSGNLAASLVAYGARAAIRPIIHLPRDRSIDMGKLYQIIAFGAEVEVSRNHKEAMRKAKSRENHSRILRPDNPWFLEGLKTTGYEISDQLGWSTPDWLIVPMGNGGHLSMIWKGLKELHTLGFIERLPRLVGTQAEECAPIVNAFQEGLEHIEMPAGVSEVAMDISMRNPSCGKLALQALKESDGLALSVPDEDMLAAVGELAKKEGVFAEPASATTLVALRQLCEDDIIGGDSTVVCVITGMGLKYPEVARELVKGERKLRNILNQVEHRKFTTKLGRSKLSILKLLSERESYGYQLWKDLAERFGIEIRVATVYQHLKELEEQGLLTSTKMEQAARKTKYYTLTEKGEWSLEKLGGFEEKP
;
A
#
# COMPACT_ATOMS: atom_id res chain seq x y z
N MET A 1 -19.23 -0.52 -25.10
CA MET A 1 -18.72 0.73 -24.49
C MET A 1 -19.48 1.87 -25.16
N VAL A 2 -20.50 2.39 -24.51
CA VAL A 2 -21.46 3.30 -25.19
C VAL A 2 -20.85 4.68 -25.49
N PHE A 3 -20.02 5.19 -24.58
CA PHE A 3 -19.47 6.55 -24.69
C PHE A 3 -17.97 6.61 -24.94
N VAL A 4 -17.28 5.46 -25.01
CA VAL A 4 -15.86 5.42 -25.33
C VAL A 4 -15.70 5.57 -26.83
N SER A 5 -14.98 6.60 -27.26
CA SER A 5 -14.74 6.87 -28.67
C SER A 5 -13.52 6.14 -29.21
N ARG A 6 -12.42 6.12 -28.46
CA ARG A 6 -11.11 5.57 -28.89
C ARG A 6 -10.13 5.42 -27.73
N LEU A 7 -9.02 4.75 -27.97
CA LEU A 7 -7.80 4.82 -27.13
C LEU A 7 -6.80 5.72 -27.85
N VAL A 8 -6.15 6.63 -27.10
CA VAL A 8 -5.18 7.58 -27.67
C VAL A 8 -3.84 7.39 -26.96
N CYS A 9 -2.77 7.30 -27.76
CA CYS A 9 -1.42 7.23 -27.23
C CYS A 9 -0.98 8.60 -26.70
N THR A 10 -0.60 8.65 -25.43
CA THR A 10 -0.14 9.89 -24.77
C THR A 10 1.24 10.38 -25.24
N LYS A 11 1.98 9.56 -26.03
CA LYS A 11 3.32 9.89 -26.51
C LYS A 11 3.36 10.30 -27.98
N CYS A 12 2.67 9.60 -28.86
CA CYS A 12 2.71 9.83 -30.30
C CYS A 12 1.35 10.25 -30.91
N GLY A 13 0.26 10.20 -30.14
CA GLY A 13 -1.06 10.57 -30.60
C GLY A 13 -1.79 9.47 -31.41
N ASP A 14 -1.16 8.31 -31.66
CA ASP A 14 -1.80 7.21 -32.39
C ASP A 14 -3.11 6.81 -31.72
N GLU A 15 -4.13 6.54 -32.53
CA GLU A 15 -5.45 6.15 -32.10
C GLU A 15 -5.71 4.65 -32.35
N PHE A 16 -6.41 4.02 -31.41
CA PHE A 16 -6.79 2.61 -31.47
C PHE A 16 -8.28 2.46 -31.19
N ASP A 17 -8.87 1.43 -31.77
CA ASP A 17 -10.26 1.07 -31.50
C ASP A 17 -10.46 0.81 -30.00
N ALA A 18 -11.52 1.38 -29.43
CA ALA A 18 -11.93 1.15 -28.06
C ALA A 18 -12.20 -0.32 -27.71
N GLN A 19 -12.56 -1.13 -28.69
CA GLN A 19 -12.76 -2.59 -28.53
C GLN A 19 -11.47 -3.39 -28.65
N SER A 20 -10.38 -2.78 -29.09
CA SER A 20 -9.07 -3.43 -29.12
C SER A 20 -8.56 -3.57 -27.68
N MET A 21 -8.13 -4.79 -27.31
CA MET A 21 -7.58 -5.04 -25.97
C MET A 21 -6.10 -4.61 -25.84
N VAL A 22 -5.72 -3.59 -26.58
CA VAL A 22 -4.37 -3.02 -26.59
C VAL A 22 -4.15 -2.25 -25.28
N THR A 23 -3.09 -2.57 -24.56
CA THR A 23 -2.75 -1.91 -23.28
C THR A 23 -1.71 -0.81 -23.44
N HIS A 24 -0.93 -0.84 -24.53
CA HIS A 24 0.13 0.13 -24.85
C HIS A 24 0.15 0.37 -26.36
N CYS A 25 0.62 1.53 -26.75
CA CYS A 25 0.79 1.85 -28.16
C CYS A 25 1.75 0.85 -28.84
N SER A 26 1.28 0.23 -29.93
CA SER A 26 2.09 -0.71 -30.71
C SER A 26 3.26 -0.03 -31.44
N GLY A 27 3.14 1.25 -31.78
CA GLY A 27 4.16 2.03 -32.49
C GLY A 27 5.31 2.50 -31.59
N CYS A 28 5.00 3.01 -30.37
CA CYS A 28 6.01 3.65 -29.53
C CYS A 28 6.07 3.13 -28.09
N GLY A 29 5.23 2.16 -27.70
CA GLY A 29 5.15 1.62 -26.35
C GLY A 29 4.58 2.59 -25.31
N GLY A 30 4.00 3.73 -25.73
CA GLY A 30 3.43 4.74 -24.84
C GLY A 30 2.17 4.26 -24.14
N VAL A 31 1.85 4.90 -23.01
CA VAL A 31 0.61 4.68 -22.26
C VAL A 31 -0.57 5.15 -23.11
N LEU A 32 -1.67 4.39 -23.05
CA LEU A 32 -2.91 4.75 -23.71
C LEU A 32 -3.90 5.36 -22.71
N GLN A 33 -4.65 6.37 -23.17
CA GLN A 33 -5.79 6.93 -22.45
C GLN A 33 -7.09 6.66 -23.20
N VAL A 34 -8.16 6.44 -22.44
CA VAL A 34 -9.50 6.29 -23.00
C VAL A 34 -10.06 7.68 -23.34
N GLY A 35 -10.51 7.87 -24.58
CA GLY A 35 -11.24 9.05 -25.03
C GLY A 35 -12.74 8.82 -24.95
N TYR A 36 -13.48 9.84 -24.51
CA TYR A 36 -14.95 9.82 -24.41
C TYR A 36 -15.58 10.85 -25.34
N ASP A 37 -16.78 10.55 -25.80
CA ASP A 37 -17.63 11.56 -26.44
C ASP A 37 -18.36 12.39 -25.34
N LEU A 38 -17.64 13.37 -24.79
CA LEU A 38 -18.18 14.23 -23.74
C LEU A 38 -19.36 15.08 -24.19
N ASN A 39 -19.47 15.39 -25.50
CA ASN A 39 -20.63 16.13 -26.04
C ASN A 39 -21.90 15.27 -25.95
N HIS A 40 -21.80 14.00 -26.31
CA HIS A 40 -22.90 13.07 -26.17
C HIS A 40 -23.26 12.80 -24.70
N ILE A 41 -22.24 12.58 -23.86
CA ILE A 41 -22.47 12.41 -22.40
C ILE A 41 -23.20 13.62 -21.82
N GLY A 42 -22.80 14.85 -22.15
CA GLY A 42 -23.41 16.07 -21.65
C GLY A 42 -24.89 16.28 -22.10
N GLN A 43 -25.34 15.56 -23.13
CA GLN A 43 -26.73 15.57 -23.55
C GLN A 43 -27.63 14.63 -22.73
N VAL A 44 -27.04 13.56 -22.15
CA VAL A 44 -27.80 12.50 -21.49
C VAL A 44 -27.57 12.40 -19.98
N LEU A 45 -26.50 12.99 -19.45
CA LEU A 45 -26.11 12.91 -18.05
C LEU A 45 -26.24 14.28 -17.38
N GLN A 46 -27.02 14.35 -16.31
CA GLN A 46 -27.17 15.55 -15.46
C GLN A 46 -26.63 15.30 -14.06
N LYS A 47 -26.29 16.35 -13.31
CA LYS A 47 -25.83 16.25 -11.91
C LYS A 47 -26.83 15.52 -11.02
N GLU A 48 -28.12 15.81 -11.24
CA GLU A 48 -29.26 15.24 -10.51
C GLU A 48 -29.32 13.72 -10.65
N ASP A 49 -29.00 13.20 -11.84
CA ASP A 49 -28.93 11.74 -12.09
C ASP A 49 -27.85 11.09 -11.23
N ILE A 50 -26.69 11.74 -11.12
CA ILE A 50 -25.57 11.25 -10.30
C ILE A 50 -25.93 11.30 -8.82
N LEU A 51 -26.54 12.37 -8.33
CA LEU A 51 -26.88 12.56 -6.92
C LEU A 51 -27.81 11.46 -6.38
N CYS A 52 -28.70 10.93 -7.21
CA CYS A 52 -29.65 9.87 -6.82
C CYS A 52 -29.00 8.47 -6.71
N ARG A 53 -27.74 8.28 -7.12
CA ARG A 53 -27.08 6.97 -7.15
C ARG A 53 -26.33 6.66 -5.88
N PRO A 54 -26.22 5.36 -5.50
CA PRO A 54 -25.39 4.94 -4.38
C PRO A 54 -23.93 5.37 -4.57
N ALA A 55 -23.31 5.81 -3.49
CA ALA A 55 -21.90 6.21 -3.49
C ALA A 55 -20.99 5.01 -3.78
N SER A 56 -20.32 5.03 -4.92
CA SER A 56 -19.35 4.03 -5.37
C SER A 56 -18.65 4.54 -6.64
N VAL A 57 -17.61 3.84 -7.11
CA VAL A 57 -17.01 4.07 -8.43
C VAL A 57 -18.08 4.07 -9.53
N TRP A 58 -19.06 3.19 -9.43
CA TRP A 58 -20.11 2.96 -10.43
C TRP A 58 -21.19 4.04 -10.48
N LYS A 59 -21.16 4.99 -9.54
CA LYS A 59 -22.00 6.19 -9.54
C LYS A 59 -21.84 6.99 -10.85
N TYR A 60 -20.65 6.89 -11.47
CA TYR A 60 -20.23 7.65 -12.67
C TYR A 60 -20.07 6.75 -13.90
N HIS A 61 -20.93 5.75 -14.06
CA HIS A 61 -20.74 4.66 -15.06
C HIS A 61 -20.70 5.15 -16.52
N GLU A 62 -21.34 6.26 -16.89
CA GLU A 62 -21.27 6.83 -18.24
C GLU A 62 -19.86 7.34 -18.57
N LEU A 63 -19.11 7.72 -17.55
CA LEU A 63 -17.72 8.17 -17.63
C LEU A 63 -16.72 7.03 -17.41
N LEU A 64 -17.17 5.76 -17.46
CA LEU A 64 -16.30 4.58 -17.30
C LEU A 64 -16.34 3.70 -18.56
N PRO A 65 -15.27 2.96 -18.84
CA PRO A 65 -15.10 2.23 -20.11
C PRO A 65 -15.79 0.86 -20.10
N LEU A 66 -17.08 0.84 -19.78
CA LEU A 66 -17.90 -0.38 -19.77
C LEU A 66 -19.07 -0.26 -20.74
N SER A 67 -19.58 -1.41 -21.20
CA SER A 67 -20.83 -1.46 -21.97
C SER A 67 -22.03 -1.53 -21.02
N GLU A 68 -23.22 -1.21 -21.52
CA GLU A 68 -24.48 -1.37 -20.77
C GLU A 68 -24.75 -2.83 -20.36
N ARG A 69 -24.13 -3.79 -21.06
CA ARG A 69 -24.28 -5.22 -20.82
C ARG A 69 -23.21 -5.78 -19.88
N SER A 70 -22.25 -4.96 -19.44
CA SER A 70 -21.16 -5.42 -18.60
C SER A 70 -21.67 -5.85 -17.23
N GLU A 71 -21.28 -7.05 -16.83
CA GLU A 71 -21.47 -7.48 -15.46
C GLU A 71 -20.40 -6.83 -14.58
N ILE A 72 -20.78 -5.81 -13.84
CA ILE A 72 -19.90 -5.09 -12.93
C ILE A 72 -19.36 -6.02 -11.85
N VAL A 73 -18.05 -6.01 -11.67
CA VAL A 73 -17.36 -6.68 -10.56
C VAL A 73 -17.08 -5.65 -9.48
N THR A 74 -17.76 -5.77 -8.35
CA THR A 74 -17.64 -4.82 -7.25
C THR A 74 -17.51 -5.51 -5.90
N LEU A 75 -16.77 -4.87 -4.99
CA LEU A 75 -16.69 -5.16 -3.56
C LEU A 75 -17.18 -3.95 -2.74
N GLY A 76 -17.73 -2.91 -3.38
CA GLY A 76 -18.20 -1.68 -2.76
C GLY A 76 -17.12 -0.59 -2.69
N GLU A 77 -16.19 -0.60 -3.64
CA GLU A 77 -15.12 0.41 -3.79
C GLU A 77 -15.66 1.79 -4.18
N GLY A 78 -14.92 2.81 -3.79
CA GLY A 78 -15.34 4.21 -3.95
C GLY A 78 -16.38 4.63 -2.91
N GLY A 79 -16.98 5.80 -3.09
CA GLY A 79 -17.84 6.39 -2.07
C GLY A 79 -17.09 6.66 -0.75
N THR A 80 -15.78 6.78 -0.83
CA THR A 80 -14.89 6.94 0.33
C THR A 80 -15.15 8.28 1.02
N PRO A 81 -14.99 8.37 2.36
CA PRO A 81 -15.26 9.59 3.09
C PRO A 81 -14.36 10.76 2.67
N LEU A 82 -14.92 11.97 2.75
CA LEU A 82 -14.19 13.22 2.72
C LEU A 82 -14.33 13.87 4.10
N HIS A 83 -13.34 13.59 4.98
CA HIS A 83 -13.36 14.08 6.35
C HIS A 83 -12.94 15.54 6.43
N THR A 84 -13.69 16.38 7.14
CA THR A 84 -13.24 17.71 7.55
C THR A 84 -12.24 17.57 8.69
N SER A 85 -11.07 18.18 8.55
CA SER A 85 -9.97 18.10 9.52
C SER A 85 -9.73 19.47 10.18
N GLU A 86 -10.56 19.83 11.15
CA GLU A 86 -10.51 21.12 11.82
C GLU A 86 -9.24 21.30 12.69
N ARG A 87 -8.81 20.22 13.36
CA ARG A 87 -7.64 20.25 14.26
C ARG A 87 -6.34 20.45 13.49
N LEU A 88 -6.17 19.77 12.36
CA LEU A 88 -4.98 19.97 11.52
C LEU A 88 -5.07 21.31 10.79
N ALA A 89 -6.22 21.70 10.24
CA ALA A 89 -6.41 22.98 9.60
C ALA A 89 -6.01 24.15 10.54
N SER A 90 -6.51 24.14 11.75
CA SER A 90 -6.15 25.16 12.78
C SER A 90 -4.65 25.15 13.11
N SER A 91 -4.02 23.97 13.20
CA SER A 91 -2.59 23.88 13.51
C SER A 91 -1.67 24.29 12.37
N LEU A 92 -2.16 24.22 11.11
CA LEU A 92 -1.42 24.56 9.90
C LEU A 92 -1.76 25.96 9.35
N GLY A 93 -2.80 26.60 9.90
CA GLY A 93 -3.21 27.95 9.49
C GLY A 93 -3.97 28.00 8.17
N CYS A 94 -4.57 26.89 7.68
CA CYS A 94 -5.44 26.91 6.51
C CYS A 94 -6.93 26.98 6.89
N ALA A 95 -7.77 27.59 6.03
CA ALA A 95 -9.19 27.80 6.34
C ALA A 95 -9.98 26.52 6.41
N LYS A 96 -9.80 25.64 5.43
CA LYS A 96 -10.50 24.36 5.33
C LYS A 96 -9.55 23.28 4.85
N LEU A 97 -9.43 22.22 5.63
CA LEU A 97 -8.69 21.02 5.27
C LEU A 97 -9.63 19.83 5.24
N TYR A 98 -9.56 19.08 4.16
CA TYR A 98 -10.27 17.84 3.99
C TYR A 98 -9.28 16.68 3.73
N LEU A 99 -9.60 15.50 4.28
CA LEU A 99 -8.88 14.26 4.02
C LEU A 99 -9.77 13.35 3.18
N LYS A 100 -9.38 13.09 1.94
CA LYS A 100 -10.04 12.08 1.09
C LYS A 100 -9.53 10.71 1.49
N ASP A 101 -10.32 9.97 2.25
CA ASP A 101 -9.88 8.77 2.96
C ASP A 101 -10.09 7.49 2.13
N GLU A 102 -9.13 7.19 1.26
CA GLU A 102 -9.09 5.96 0.45
C GLU A 102 -8.74 4.69 1.27
N THR A 103 -8.42 4.81 2.57
CA THR A 103 -8.14 3.66 3.43
C THR A 103 -9.37 2.78 3.64
N THR A 104 -10.56 3.32 3.39
CA THR A 104 -11.85 2.65 3.57
C THR A 104 -12.26 1.78 2.38
N ASN A 105 -11.52 1.80 1.29
CA ASN A 105 -11.73 0.86 0.19
C ASN A 105 -11.57 -0.61 0.64
N PRO A 106 -12.20 -1.58 -0.04
CA PRO A 106 -12.27 -2.98 0.38
C PRO A 106 -10.93 -3.66 0.71
N THR A 107 -9.86 -3.37 -0.04
CA THR A 107 -8.53 -3.88 0.29
C THR A 107 -7.66 -2.86 1.03
N GLY A 108 -8.23 -1.70 1.41
CA GLY A 108 -7.55 -0.65 2.15
C GLY A 108 -6.64 0.23 1.28
N ALA A 109 -6.97 0.47 0.00
CA ALA A 109 -6.21 1.38 -0.86
C ALA A 109 -7.03 1.88 -2.07
N PHE A 110 -6.72 3.08 -2.58
CA PHE A 110 -7.34 3.68 -3.76
C PHE A 110 -7.27 2.81 -5.02
N ILE A 111 -6.31 1.90 -5.07
CA ILE A 111 -6.07 0.95 -6.15
C ILE A 111 -7.32 0.13 -6.49
N ASP A 112 -8.20 -0.10 -5.52
CA ASP A 112 -9.46 -0.83 -5.69
C ASP A 112 -10.35 -0.24 -6.77
N ARG A 113 -10.34 1.10 -6.92
CA ARG A 113 -11.08 1.80 -7.97
C ARG A 113 -10.67 1.36 -9.37
N GLY A 114 -9.35 1.29 -9.59
CA GLY A 114 -8.80 0.82 -10.87
C GLY A 114 -8.99 -0.68 -11.08
N ALA A 115 -8.80 -1.47 -10.01
CA ALA A 115 -8.97 -2.92 -10.07
C ALA A 115 -10.39 -3.33 -10.42
N ALA A 116 -11.40 -2.68 -9.84
CA ALA A 116 -12.82 -2.94 -10.13
C ALA A 116 -13.14 -2.74 -11.62
N VAL A 117 -12.70 -1.62 -12.20
CA VAL A 117 -12.93 -1.30 -13.62
C VAL A 117 -12.16 -2.27 -14.53
N GLU A 118 -10.87 -2.48 -14.28
CA GLU A 118 -10.05 -3.40 -15.10
C GLU A 118 -10.57 -4.83 -15.08
N ILE A 119 -10.97 -5.35 -13.91
CA ILE A 119 -11.49 -6.72 -13.78
C ILE A 119 -12.88 -6.85 -14.41
N SER A 120 -13.72 -5.82 -14.32
CA SER A 120 -15.02 -5.80 -15.01
C SER A 120 -14.83 -5.84 -16.53
N VAL A 121 -13.91 -5.06 -17.07
CA VAL A 121 -13.53 -5.12 -18.50
C VAL A 121 -12.95 -6.48 -18.85
N ALA A 122 -12.03 -7.03 -18.05
CA ALA A 122 -11.46 -8.36 -18.30
C ALA A 122 -12.55 -9.45 -18.34
N ARG A 123 -13.55 -9.37 -17.47
CA ARG A 123 -14.71 -10.27 -17.46
C ARG A 123 -15.58 -10.12 -18.72
N GLU A 124 -15.88 -8.90 -19.14
CA GLU A 124 -16.64 -8.59 -20.34
C GLU A 124 -15.98 -9.22 -21.60
N PHE A 125 -14.65 -9.16 -21.68
CA PHE A 125 -13.87 -9.76 -22.76
C PHE A 125 -13.57 -11.26 -22.58
N GLY A 126 -14.10 -11.90 -21.53
CA GLY A 126 -14.06 -13.35 -21.32
C GLY A 126 -12.71 -13.90 -20.86
N PHE A 127 -11.80 -13.08 -20.34
CA PHE A 127 -10.54 -13.55 -19.75
C PHE A 127 -10.78 -14.47 -18.55
N LYS A 128 -10.00 -15.54 -18.45
CA LYS A 128 -10.13 -16.56 -17.38
C LYS A 128 -9.02 -16.49 -16.35
N SER A 129 -7.95 -15.79 -16.67
CA SER A 129 -6.83 -15.54 -15.74
C SER A 129 -6.25 -14.15 -15.91
N ILE A 130 -5.70 -13.62 -14.82
CA ILE A 130 -4.98 -12.35 -14.77
C ILE A 130 -3.58 -12.59 -14.22
N HIS A 131 -2.61 -11.90 -14.80
CA HIS A 131 -1.21 -11.94 -14.38
C HIS A 131 -0.77 -10.55 -13.95
N CYS A 132 -0.12 -10.45 -12.79
CA CYS A 132 0.43 -9.21 -12.30
C CYS A 132 1.83 -9.43 -11.71
N ALA A 133 2.79 -8.57 -12.06
CA ALA A 133 4.13 -8.56 -11.49
C ALA A 133 4.22 -7.47 -10.41
N SER A 134 3.73 -7.75 -9.21
CA SER A 134 3.69 -6.82 -8.09
C SER A 134 3.68 -7.54 -6.76
N SER A 135 4.22 -6.90 -5.72
CA SER A 135 4.14 -7.31 -4.31
C SER A 135 3.33 -6.32 -3.44
N GLY A 136 2.82 -5.24 -4.07
CA GLY A 136 2.18 -4.12 -3.38
C GLY A 136 0.66 -4.13 -3.44
N ASN A 137 0.07 -2.94 -3.19
CA ASN A 137 -1.36 -2.70 -3.20
C ASN A 137 -2.05 -3.16 -4.49
N LEU A 138 -1.37 -3.03 -5.65
CA LEU A 138 -1.91 -3.48 -6.94
C LEU A 138 -2.20 -4.98 -6.95
N ALA A 139 -1.24 -5.81 -6.50
CA ALA A 139 -1.45 -7.26 -6.44
C ALA A 139 -2.58 -7.64 -5.49
N ALA A 140 -2.60 -7.06 -4.27
CA ALA A 140 -3.63 -7.34 -3.27
C ALA A 140 -5.04 -7.02 -3.80
N SER A 141 -5.21 -5.87 -4.44
CA SER A 141 -6.46 -5.42 -5.03
C SER A 141 -6.90 -6.35 -6.18
N LEU A 142 -6.02 -6.58 -7.16
CA LEU A 142 -6.33 -7.43 -8.31
C LEU A 142 -6.73 -8.86 -7.93
N VAL A 143 -6.11 -9.41 -6.89
CA VAL A 143 -6.48 -10.74 -6.39
C VAL A 143 -7.87 -10.74 -5.78
N ALA A 144 -8.23 -9.74 -4.98
CA ALA A 144 -9.54 -9.62 -4.37
C ALA A 144 -10.66 -9.55 -5.42
N TYR A 145 -10.49 -8.66 -6.41
CA TYR A 145 -11.48 -8.51 -7.50
C TYR A 145 -11.48 -9.70 -8.46
N GLY A 146 -10.31 -10.31 -8.72
CA GLY A 146 -10.19 -11.55 -9.47
C GLY A 146 -10.96 -12.71 -8.81
N ALA A 147 -10.82 -12.88 -7.51
CA ALA A 147 -11.59 -13.85 -6.74
C ALA A 147 -13.10 -13.59 -6.83
N ARG A 148 -13.53 -12.33 -6.70
CA ARG A 148 -14.93 -11.92 -6.84
C ARG A 148 -15.50 -12.22 -8.22
N ALA A 149 -14.69 -12.07 -9.27
CA ALA A 149 -15.06 -12.30 -10.67
C ALA A 149 -14.95 -13.76 -11.11
N ALA A 150 -14.47 -14.67 -10.26
CA ALA A 150 -14.07 -16.03 -10.63
C ALA A 150 -13.02 -16.06 -11.78
N ILE A 151 -12.14 -15.06 -11.84
CA ILE A 151 -10.99 -14.97 -12.75
C ILE A 151 -9.75 -15.35 -11.93
N ARG A 152 -8.99 -16.34 -12.37
CA ARG A 152 -7.83 -16.87 -11.66
C ARG A 152 -6.69 -15.86 -11.59
N PRO A 153 -6.29 -15.37 -10.39
CA PRO A 153 -5.19 -14.42 -10.24
C PRO A 153 -3.86 -15.15 -10.09
N ILE A 154 -2.86 -14.74 -10.86
CA ILE A 154 -1.50 -15.27 -10.85
C ILE A 154 -0.53 -14.11 -10.60
N ILE A 155 0.11 -14.12 -9.44
CA ILE A 155 1.00 -13.05 -9.00
C ILE A 155 2.46 -13.48 -9.16
N HIS A 156 3.20 -12.76 -9.99
CA HIS A 156 4.64 -12.93 -10.16
C HIS A 156 5.37 -12.02 -9.17
N LEU A 157 5.81 -12.61 -8.06
CA LEU A 157 6.40 -11.90 -6.93
C LEU A 157 7.91 -11.69 -7.12
N PRO A 158 8.42 -10.46 -7.24
CA PRO A 158 9.86 -10.22 -7.38
C PRO A 158 10.56 -10.31 -6.02
N ARG A 159 11.72 -11.02 -5.95
CA ARG A 159 12.52 -11.17 -4.71
C ARG A 159 13.44 -9.98 -4.41
N ASP A 160 13.67 -9.13 -5.39
CA ASP A 160 14.57 -7.97 -5.30
C ASP A 160 13.93 -6.73 -4.66
N ARG A 161 12.74 -6.88 -4.11
CA ARG A 161 12.03 -5.85 -3.38
C ARG A 161 11.58 -6.37 -2.04
N SER A 162 11.60 -5.51 -1.06
CA SER A 162 10.97 -5.74 0.23
C SER A 162 9.47 -6.00 0.05
N ILE A 163 8.90 -6.87 0.87
CA ILE A 163 7.49 -7.25 0.79
C ILE A 163 6.85 -6.95 2.13
N ASP A 164 5.87 -6.05 2.12
CA ASP A 164 5.06 -5.81 3.30
C ASP A 164 4.19 -7.02 3.62
N MET A 165 4.37 -7.55 4.82
CA MET A 165 3.67 -8.77 5.24
C MET A 165 2.15 -8.62 5.22
N GLY A 166 1.63 -7.43 5.51
CA GLY A 166 0.19 -7.17 5.44
C GLY A 166 -0.38 -7.35 4.03
N LYS A 167 0.34 -6.90 3.00
CA LYS A 167 -0.04 -7.07 1.59
C LYS A 167 0.10 -8.53 1.14
N LEU A 168 1.18 -9.20 1.55
CA LEU A 168 1.40 -10.61 1.23
C LEU A 168 0.30 -11.50 1.83
N TYR A 169 -0.12 -11.22 3.07
CA TYR A 169 -1.23 -11.94 3.69
C TYR A 169 -2.53 -11.76 2.92
N GLN A 170 -2.83 -10.57 2.43
CA GLN A 170 -4.01 -10.35 1.57
C GLN A 170 -3.91 -11.15 0.27
N ILE A 171 -2.78 -11.10 -0.44
CA ILE A 171 -2.56 -11.81 -1.70
C ILE A 171 -2.80 -13.32 -1.52
N ILE A 172 -2.26 -13.92 -0.46
CA ILE A 172 -2.41 -15.36 -0.19
C ILE A 172 -3.84 -15.69 0.28
N ALA A 173 -4.41 -14.88 1.17
CA ALA A 173 -5.72 -15.12 1.75
C ALA A 173 -6.85 -15.06 0.71
N PHE A 174 -6.72 -14.20 -0.31
CA PHE A 174 -7.66 -14.10 -1.42
C PHE A 174 -7.46 -15.18 -2.50
N GLY A 175 -6.51 -16.12 -2.32
CA GLY A 175 -6.37 -17.31 -3.15
C GLY A 175 -5.54 -17.13 -4.40
N ALA A 176 -4.59 -16.19 -4.44
CA ALA A 176 -3.68 -16.04 -5.55
C ALA A 176 -2.77 -17.26 -5.75
N GLU A 177 -2.53 -17.62 -6.99
CA GLU A 177 -1.39 -18.45 -7.37
C GLU A 177 -0.15 -17.55 -7.39
N VAL A 178 0.85 -17.85 -6.53
CA VAL A 178 2.04 -17.02 -6.37
C VAL A 178 3.25 -17.70 -6.99
N GLU A 179 3.87 -17.04 -7.96
CA GLU A 179 5.12 -17.47 -8.59
C GLU A 179 6.25 -16.51 -8.21
N VAL A 180 7.23 -16.99 -7.46
CA VAL A 180 8.40 -16.17 -7.07
C VAL A 180 9.39 -16.04 -8.24
N SER A 181 9.84 -14.82 -8.50
CA SER A 181 10.81 -14.46 -9.53
C SER A 181 12.04 -13.80 -8.92
N ARG A 182 13.21 -13.91 -9.56
CA ARG A 182 14.48 -13.34 -9.04
C ARG A 182 14.43 -11.83 -8.93
N ASN A 183 13.74 -11.16 -9.87
CA ASN A 183 13.61 -9.71 -9.93
C ASN A 183 12.36 -9.30 -10.71
N HIS A 184 12.06 -8.00 -10.69
CA HIS A 184 10.89 -7.46 -11.38
C HIS A 184 10.91 -7.68 -12.90
N LYS A 185 12.09 -7.63 -13.55
CA LYS A 185 12.22 -7.89 -15.00
C LYS A 185 11.83 -9.32 -15.36
N GLU A 186 12.25 -10.30 -14.55
CA GLU A 186 11.85 -11.70 -14.73
C GLU A 186 10.35 -11.91 -14.46
N ALA A 187 9.82 -11.31 -13.40
CA ALA A 187 8.39 -11.34 -13.08
C ALA A 187 7.54 -10.83 -14.26
N MET A 188 7.90 -9.67 -14.83
CA MET A 188 7.23 -9.11 -16.00
C MET A 188 7.36 -10.01 -17.25
N ARG A 189 8.53 -10.61 -17.47
CA ARG A 189 8.73 -11.53 -18.59
C ARG A 189 7.84 -12.77 -18.46
N LYS A 190 7.73 -13.35 -17.26
CA LYS A 190 6.86 -14.51 -17.01
C LYS A 190 5.38 -14.15 -17.20
N ALA A 191 4.96 -12.98 -16.70
CA ALA A 191 3.60 -12.51 -16.90
C ALA A 191 3.27 -12.41 -18.41
N LYS A 192 4.17 -11.84 -19.22
CA LYS A 192 3.98 -11.69 -20.67
C LYS A 192 3.98 -13.01 -21.45
N SER A 193 4.73 -14.01 -21.03
CA SER A 193 4.87 -15.28 -21.76
C SER A 193 3.59 -16.14 -21.79
N ARG A 194 2.54 -15.74 -21.07
CA ARG A 194 1.27 -16.48 -20.94
C ARG A 194 0.08 -15.73 -21.54
N GLU A 195 0.32 -14.87 -22.54
CA GLU A 195 -0.69 -13.94 -23.10
C GLU A 195 -1.92 -14.62 -23.74
N ASN A 196 -1.83 -15.86 -24.21
CA ASN A 196 -2.96 -16.53 -24.82
C ASN A 196 -4.05 -16.85 -23.78
N HIS A 197 -5.18 -16.16 -23.87
CA HIS A 197 -6.34 -16.24 -22.97
C HIS A 197 -6.14 -15.68 -21.54
N SER A 198 -5.03 -14.95 -21.29
CA SER A 198 -4.71 -14.30 -20.01
C SER A 198 -4.60 -12.80 -20.16
N ARG A 199 -5.02 -12.06 -19.14
CA ARG A 199 -4.86 -10.60 -19.09
C ARG A 199 -3.66 -10.24 -18.23
N ILE A 200 -2.75 -9.41 -18.76
CA ILE A 200 -1.65 -8.84 -17.98
C ILE A 200 -2.11 -7.52 -17.41
N LEU A 201 -2.02 -7.40 -16.08
CA LEU A 201 -2.40 -6.20 -15.38
C LEU A 201 -1.18 -5.43 -14.88
N ARG A 202 -1.16 -4.15 -15.23
CA ARG A 202 -0.13 -3.18 -14.90
C ARG A 202 -0.79 -1.90 -14.40
N PRO A 203 -0.08 -1.08 -13.61
CA PRO A 203 -0.64 0.16 -13.07
C PRO A 203 -0.86 1.24 -14.14
N ASP A 204 -0.47 1.00 -15.38
CA ASP A 204 -0.61 1.88 -16.54
C ASP A 204 -1.54 1.31 -17.63
N ASN A 205 -2.30 0.27 -17.33
CA ASN A 205 -3.35 -0.21 -18.22
C ASN A 205 -4.46 0.85 -18.35
N PRO A 206 -4.94 1.14 -19.56
CA PRO A 206 -5.91 2.23 -19.77
C PRO A 206 -7.21 2.05 -18.99
N TRP A 207 -7.73 0.84 -18.89
CA TRP A 207 -8.95 0.55 -18.15
C TRP A 207 -8.77 0.69 -16.63
N PHE A 208 -7.64 0.25 -16.11
CA PHE A 208 -7.27 0.45 -14.71
C PHE A 208 -7.18 1.93 -14.37
N LEU A 209 -6.52 2.71 -15.22
CA LEU A 209 -6.38 4.15 -15.05
C LEU A 209 -7.74 4.85 -14.95
N GLU A 210 -8.72 4.45 -15.77
CA GLU A 210 -10.06 5.09 -15.76
C GLU A 210 -10.79 4.95 -14.42
N GLY A 211 -10.59 3.85 -13.69
CA GLY A 211 -11.14 3.72 -12.35
C GLY A 211 -10.57 4.75 -11.37
N LEU A 212 -9.29 5.10 -11.51
CA LEU A 212 -8.60 6.03 -10.59
C LEU A 212 -9.13 7.48 -10.68
N LYS A 213 -9.63 7.91 -11.84
CA LYS A 213 -10.15 9.27 -12.02
C LYS A 213 -11.39 9.56 -11.16
N THR A 214 -12.11 8.51 -10.74
CA THR A 214 -13.31 8.65 -9.90
C THR A 214 -13.01 9.27 -8.54
N THR A 215 -11.77 9.26 -8.06
CA THR A 215 -11.35 10.03 -6.88
C THR A 215 -11.63 11.53 -7.07
N GLY A 216 -11.29 12.09 -8.24
CA GLY A 216 -11.56 13.50 -8.58
C GLY A 216 -13.06 13.80 -8.69
N TYR A 217 -13.84 12.88 -9.26
CA TYR A 217 -15.29 13.01 -9.35
C TYR A 217 -15.93 13.05 -7.96
N GLU A 218 -15.55 12.11 -7.07
CA GLU A 218 -16.10 12.06 -5.72
C GLU A 218 -15.73 13.29 -4.88
N ILE A 219 -14.51 13.79 -4.99
CA ILE A 219 -14.11 15.03 -4.29
C ILE A 219 -15.02 16.18 -4.70
N SER A 220 -15.25 16.37 -6.01
CA SER A 220 -16.11 17.44 -6.51
C SER A 220 -17.57 17.26 -6.11
N ASP A 221 -18.11 16.04 -6.23
CA ASP A 221 -19.47 15.68 -5.83
C ASP A 221 -19.69 15.92 -4.31
N GLN A 222 -18.77 15.46 -3.47
CA GLN A 222 -18.83 15.61 -2.01
C GLN A 222 -18.66 17.06 -1.54
N LEU A 223 -18.02 17.91 -2.34
CA LEU A 223 -17.93 19.36 -2.12
C LEU A 223 -19.11 20.14 -2.77
N GLY A 224 -20.19 19.46 -3.17
CA GLY A 224 -21.35 20.08 -3.78
C GLY A 224 -21.10 20.59 -5.20
N TRP A 225 -20.38 19.82 -6.02
CA TRP A 225 -19.94 20.16 -7.38
C TRP A 225 -19.02 21.38 -7.42
N SER A 226 -18.20 21.50 -6.39
CA SER A 226 -17.15 22.50 -6.28
C SER A 226 -15.79 21.80 -6.24
N THR A 227 -14.72 22.59 -6.35
CA THR A 227 -13.35 22.08 -6.23
C THR A 227 -12.59 22.82 -5.14
N PRO A 228 -11.63 22.17 -4.47
CA PRO A 228 -10.74 22.86 -3.55
C PRO A 228 -9.84 23.85 -4.32
N ASP A 229 -9.14 24.71 -3.61
CA ASP A 229 -8.09 25.54 -4.20
C ASP A 229 -6.85 24.70 -4.49
N TRP A 230 -6.54 23.77 -3.59
CA TRP A 230 -5.41 22.89 -3.67
C TRP A 230 -5.80 21.42 -3.45
N LEU A 231 -5.25 20.55 -4.28
CA LEU A 231 -5.43 19.09 -4.16
C LEU A 231 -4.07 18.41 -4.11
N ILE A 232 -3.71 17.82 -2.96
CA ILE A 232 -2.42 17.22 -2.70
C ILE A 232 -2.52 15.69 -2.84
N VAL A 233 -1.69 15.12 -3.73
CA VAL A 233 -1.78 13.70 -4.12
C VAL A 233 -0.39 13.05 -4.11
N PRO A 234 -0.20 11.90 -3.45
CA PRO A 234 1.04 11.14 -3.53
C PRO A 234 1.27 10.57 -4.94
N MET A 235 2.51 10.62 -5.40
CA MET A 235 2.90 10.12 -6.72
C MET A 235 3.91 8.98 -6.61
N GLY A 236 3.49 7.73 -6.92
CA GLY A 236 4.43 6.66 -7.24
C GLY A 236 4.65 6.58 -8.74
N ASN A 237 3.72 5.89 -9.42
CA ASN A 237 3.72 5.78 -10.90
C ASN A 237 3.26 7.05 -11.63
N GLY A 238 2.65 8.00 -10.93
CA GLY A 238 2.04 9.20 -11.51
C GLY A 238 0.59 9.02 -12.00
N GLY A 239 0.10 7.77 -12.05
CA GLY A 239 -1.22 7.45 -12.61
C GLY A 239 -2.37 8.08 -11.82
N HIS A 240 -2.36 8.01 -10.49
CA HIS A 240 -3.47 8.52 -9.68
C HIS A 240 -3.65 10.03 -9.85
N LEU A 241 -2.58 10.83 -9.65
CA LEU A 241 -2.61 12.26 -9.83
C LEU A 241 -3.07 12.68 -11.24
N SER A 242 -2.49 12.05 -12.28
CA SER A 242 -2.84 12.37 -13.67
C SER A 242 -4.29 12.01 -14.01
N MET A 243 -4.82 10.94 -13.43
CA MET A 243 -6.21 10.53 -13.68
C MET A 243 -7.22 11.34 -12.88
N ILE A 244 -6.90 11.76 -11.66
CA ILE A 244 -7.69 12.77 -10.94
C ILE A 244 -7.81 14.03 -11.80
N TRP A 245 -6.71 14.51 -12.36
CA TRP A 245 -6.69 15.68 -13.25
C TRP A 245 -7.55 15.47 -14.49
N LYS A 246 -7.44 14.30 -15.15
CA LYS A 246 -8.29 13.94 -16.28
C LYS A 246 -9.77 14.00 -15.90
N GLY A 247 -10.14 13.38 -14.77
CA GLY A 247 -11.52 13.37 -14.30
C GLY A 247 -12.06 14.77 -14.02
N LEU A 248 -11.29 15.62 -13.37
CA LEU A 248 -11.67 17.01 -13.12
C LEU A 248 -11.85 17.80 -14.42
N LYS A 249 -10.99 17.61 -15.43
CA LYS A 249 -11.16 18.22 -16.76
C LYS A 249 -12.44 17.73 -17.46
N GLU A 250 -12.78 16.44 -17.33
CA GLU A 250 -14.03 15.90 -17.88
C GLU A 250 -15.25 16.56 -17.21
N LEU A 251 -15.27 16.69 -15.88
CA LEU A 251 -16.34 17.39 -15.16
C LEU A 251 -16.44 18.88 -15.54
N HIS A 252 -15.29 19.54 -15.72
CA HIS A 252 -15.26 20.93 -16.17
C HIS A 252 -15.80 21.09 -17.59
N THR A 253 -15.43 20.18 -18.51
CA THR A 253 -15.94 20.17 -19.88
C THR A 253 -17.45 19.91 -19.93
N LEU A 254 -17.98 19.08 -19.04
CA LEU A 254 -19.41 18.83 -18.89
C LEU A 254 -20.18 20.00 -18.20
N GLY A 255 -19.45 21.01 -17.70
CA GLY A 255 -20.06 22.12 -16.96
C GLY A 255 -20.51 21.73 -15.54
N PHE A 256 -20.01 20.60 -15.00
CA PHE A 256 -20.38 20.17 -13.66
C PHE A 256 -19.60 20.92 -12.57
N ILE A 257 -18.40 21.39 -12.88
CA ILE A 257 -17.58 22.26 -12.02
C ILE A 257 -17.16 23.51 -12.81
N GLU A 258 -17.03 24.63 -12.11
CA GLU A 258 -16.74 25.94 -12.74
C GLU A 258 -15.24 26.21 -12.88
N ARG A 259 -14.42 25.63 -11.97
CA ARG A 259 -12.97 25.85 -11.91
C ARG A 259 -12.21 24.54 -11.65
N LEU A 260 -10.92 24.53 -11.97
CA LEU A 260 -10.02 23.43 -11.70
C LEU A 260 -9.11 23.80 -10.52
N PRO A 261 -8.74 22.82 -9.64
CA PRO A 261 -7.82 23.07 -8.54
C PRO A 261 -6.37 23.15 -9.02
N ARG A 262 -5.50 23.73 -8.21
CA ARG A 262 -4.05 23.55 -8.33
C ARG A 262 -3.66 22.21 -7.73
N LEU A 263 -2.87 21.43 -8.45
CA LEU A 263 -2.39 20.12 -7.97
C LEU A 263 -1.06 20.24 -7.24
N VAL A 264 -0.89 19.47 -6.19
CA VAL A 264 0.42 19.25 -5.56
C VAL A 264 0.74 17.77 -5.60
N GLY A 265 1.82 17.40 -6.28
CA GLY A 265 2.29 16.03 -6.35
C GLY A 265 3.42 15.79 -5.34
N THR A 266 3.35 14.71 -4.55
CA THR A 266 4.38 14.41 -3.55
C THR A 266 5.09 13.09 -3.82
N GLN A 267 6.40 13.02 -3.61
CA GLN A 267 7.21 11.79 -3.66
C GLN A 267 8.13 11.68 -2.44
N ALA A 268 8.67 10.49 -2.20
CA ALA A 268 9.72 10.31 -1.21
C ALA A 268 11.04 10.92 -1.72
N GLU A 269 11.78 11.63 -0.87
CA GLU A 269 13.02 12.33 -1.24
C GLU A 269 14.06 11.38 -1.85
N GLU A 270 14.23 10.20 -1.30
CA GLU A 270 15.15 9.17 -1.80
C GLU A 270 14.77 8.64 -3.21
N CYS A 271 13.54 8.86 -3.66
CA CYS A 271 13.05 8.42 -4.96
C CYS A 271 12.00 9.38 -5.52
N ALA A 272 12.43 10.54 -6.02
CA ALA A 272 11.57 11.62 -6.48
C ALA A 272 11.70 11.98 -7.97
N PRO A 273 11.64 10.99 -8.91
CA PRO A 273 11.97 11.26 -10.33
C PRO A 273 11.00 12.23 -11.00
N ILE A 274 9.72 12.27 -10.62
CA ILE A 274 8.74 13.19 -11.18
C ILE A 274 8.95 14.59 -10.60
N VAL A 275 9.20 14.69 -9.30
CA VAL A 275 9.48 15.97 -8.62
C VAL A 275 10.73 16.61 -9.21
N ASN A 276 11.82 15.85 -9.34
CA ASN A 276 13.09 16.36 -9.93
C ASN A 276 12.86 16.89 -11.34
N ALA A 277 12.22 16.09 -12.21
CA ALA A 277 11.93 16.51 -13.57
C ALA A 277 11.05 17.77 -13.64
N PHE A 278 10.07 17.90 -12.72
CA PHE A 278 9.21 19.09 -12.65
C PHE A 278 9.98 20.33 -12.21
N GLN A 279 10.79 20.23 -11.16
CA GLN A 279 11.59 21.34 -10.62
C GLN A 279 12.67 21.82 -11.59
N GLU A 280 13.27 20.89 -12.34
CA GLU A 280 14.29 21.20 -13.36
C GLU A 280 13.67 21.60 -14.71
N GLY A 281 12.34 21.61 -14.84
CA GLY A 281 11.63 21.97 -16.07
C GLY A 281 11.81 20.97 -17.21
N LEU A 282 12.20 19.73 -16.91
CA LEU A 282 12.43 18.68 -17.91
C LEU A 282 11.14 18.12 -18.48
N GLU A 283 11.19 17.62 -19.71
CA GLU A 283 10.09 16.88 -20.36
C GLU A 283 10.26 15.35 -20.25
N HIS A 284 11.41 14.90 -19.79
CA HIS A 284 11.73 13.50 -19.57
C HIS A 284 12.06 13.25 -18.11
N ILE A 285 11.92 12.00 -17.69
CA ILE A 285 12.14 11.60 -16.32
C ILE A 285 13.41 10.78 -16.24
N GLU A 286 14.34 11.21 -15.41
CA GLU A 286 15.57 10.49 -15.12
C GLU A 286 15.37 9.52 -13.96
N MET A 287 16.01 8.34 -14.05
CA MET A 287 15.93 7.35 -12.98
C MET A 287 16.82 7.72 -11.81
N PRO A 288 16.28 7.91 -10.61
CA PRO A 288 17.10 8.18 -9.43
C PRO A 288 17.91 6.94 -9.02
N ALA A 289 18.97 7.18 -8.28
CA ALA A 289 19.82 6.11 -7.73
C ALA A 289 19.16 5.43 -6.52
N GLY A 290 18.51 6.22 -5.66
CA GLY A 290 17.92 5.79 -4.40
C GLY A 290 16.54 5.16 -4.53
N VAL A 291 16.08 4.62 -3.40
CA VAL A 291 14.71 4.13 -3.16
C VAL A 291 14.37 4.42 -1.70
N SER A 292 13.15 4.86 -1.41
CA SER A 292 12.66 4.96 -0.04
C SER A 292 12.34 3.56 0.48
N GLU A 293 12.77 3.26 1.70
CA GLU A 293 12.43 2.02 2.42
C GLU A 293 11.15 2.16 3.23
N VAL A 294 10.75 3.39 3.55
CA VAL A 294 9.54 3.71 4.33
C VAL A 294 8.31 3.77 3.44
N ALA A 295 8.37 4.48 2.32
CA ALA A 295 7.27 4.67 1.39
C ALA A 295 7.47 3.91 0.07
N MET A 296 7.63 2.60 0.14
CA MET A 296 7.92 1.74 -1.03
C MET A 296 6.87 1.83 -2.14
N ASP A 297 5.61 2.11 -1.83
CA ASP A 297 4.54 2.21 -2.82
C ASP A 297 4.68 3.42 -3.75
N ILE A 298 5.34 4.48 -3.29
CA ILE A 298 5.68 5.65 -4.11
C ILE A 298 7.14 5.69 -4.54
N SER A 299 7.95 4.71 -4.12
CA SER A 299 9.36 4.59 -4.49
C SER A 299 9.50 3.94 -5.88
N MET A 300 9.12 4.67 -6.92
CA MET A 300 9.06 4.19 -8.29
C MET A 300 10.11 4.87 -9.16
N ARG A 301 11.27 4.19 -9.36
CA ARG A 301 12.41 4.75 -10.13
C ARG A 301 12.10 5.06 -11.60
N ASN A 302 11.18 4.31 -12.22
CA ASN A 302 10.75 4.49 -13.61
C ASN A 302 9.23 4.54 -13.69
N PRO A 303 8.63 5.70 -13.39
CA PRO A 303 7.17 5.88 -13.37
C PRO A 303 6.60 5.91 -14.79
N SER A 304 5.85 4.87 -15.18
CA SER A 304 5.31 4.76 -16.56
C SER A 304 4.28 5.85 -16.89
N CYS A 305 3.57 6.39 -15.91
CA CYS A 305 2.66 7.53 -16.06
C CYS A 305 3.29 8.87 -15.68
N GLY A 306 4.62 8.92 -15.48
CA GLY A 306 5.28 10.12 -14.98
C GLY A 306 5.15 11.34 -15.91
N LYS A 307 5.17 11.13 -17.23
CA LYS A 307 4.92 12.23 -18.19
C LYS A 307 3.49 12.79 -18.07
N LEU A 308 2.51 11.94 -17.83
CA LEU A 308 1.13 12.37 -17.60
C LEU A 308 1.00 13.19 -16.29
N ALA A 309 1.73 12.80 -15.26
CA ALA A 309 1.77 13.54 -14.01
C ALA A 309 2.46 14.91 -14.18
N LEU A 310 3.60 14.98 -14.90
CA LEU A 310 4.25 16.25 -15.25
C LEU A 310 3.31 17.18 -16.02
N GLN A 311 2.58 16.64 -17.00
CA GLN A 311 1.61 17.40 -17.76
C GLN A 311 0.47 17.93 -16.86
N ALA A 312 -0.08 17.07 -15.99
CA ALA A 312 -1.15 17.45 -15.06
C ALA A 312 -0.69 18.58 -14.11
N LEU A 313 0.52 18.48 -13.57
CA LEU A 313 1.10 19.53 -12.72
C LEU A 313 1.29 20.86 -13.48
N LYS A 314 1.82 20.80 -14.70
CA LYS A 314 1.97 22.01 -15.54
C LYS A 314 0.63 22.64 -15.91
N GLU A 315 -0.36 21.85 -16.33
CA GLU A 315 -1.69 22.32 -16.72
C GLU A 315 -2.49 22.90 -15.56
N SER A 316 -2.28 22.40 -14.34
CA SER A 316 -2.95 22.88 -13.14
C SER A 316 -2.29 24.07 -12.44
N ASP A 317 -1.23 24.65 -13.03
CA ASP A 317 -0.34 25.59 -12.32
C ASP A 317 0.06 25.06 -10.94
N GLY A 318 0.38 23.77 -10.91
CA GLY A 318 0.61 22.98 -9.71
C GLY A 318 2.05 23.03 -9.19
N LEU A 319 2.31 22.19 -8.18
CA LEU A 319 3.62 22.09 -7.54
C LEU A 319 4.01 20.62 -7.37
N ALA A 320 5.31 20.38 -7.16
CA ALA A 320 5.84 19.05 -6.86
C ALA A 320 6.86 19.14 -5.73
N LEU A 321 6.68 18.34 -4.67
CA LEU A 321 7.52 18.32 -3.50
C LEU A 321 8.02 16.91 -3.18
N SER A 322 9.28 16.80 -2.73
CA SER A 322 9.83 15.59 -2.13
C SER A 322 9.78 15.68 -0.60
N VAL A 323 9.59 14.54 0.04
CA VAL A 323 9.36 14.44 1.50
C VAL A 323 10.35 13.43 2.09
N PRO A 324 11.09 13.78 3.16
CA PRO A 324 11.98 12.88 3.88
C PRO A 324 11.23 11.73 4.57
N ASP A 325 11.85 10.55 4.65
CA ASP A 325 11.25 9.34 5.25
C ASP A 325 10.87 9.54 6.73
N GLU A 326 11.69 10.25 7.52
CA GLU A 326 11.42 10.53 8.93
C GLU A 326 10.19 11.42 9.13
N ASP A 327 9.97 12.41 8.27
CA ASP A 327 8.81 13.29 8.33
C ASP A 327 7.51 12.55 7.96
N MET A 328 7.60 11.60 7.01
CA MET A 328 6.46 10.72 6.69
C MET A 328 6.01 9.91 7.91
N LEU A 329 6.95 9.28 8.64
CA LEU A 329 6.62 8.50 9.84
C LEU A 329 6.00 9.37 10.94
N ALA A 330 6.54 10.58 11.16
CA ALA A 330 5.96 11.53 12.11
C ALA A 330 4.53 11.91 11.72
N ALA A 331 4.28 12.18 10.43
CA ALA A 331 2.97 12.55 9.91
C ALA A 331 1.96 11.40 9.97
N VAL A 332 2.37 10.13 9.77
CA VAL A 332 1.50 8.96 10.01
C VAL A 332 1.00 8.95 11.46
N GLY A 333 1.91 9.18 12.41
CA GLY A 333 1.56 9.26 13.84
C GLY A 333 0.62 10.42 14.16
N GLU A 334 0.79 11.56 13.49
CA GLU A 334 -0.04 12.74 13.65
C GLU A 334 -1.46 12.53 13.12
N LEU A 335 -1.61 12.00 11.89
CA LEU A 335 -2.91 11.63 11.30
C LEU A 335 -3.67 10.66 12.20
N ALA A 336 -3.00 9.62 12.71
CA ALA A 336 -3.62 8.65 13.60
C ALA A 336 -4.08 9.29 14.93
N LYS A 337 -3.29 10.15 15.54
CA LYS A 337 -3.58 10.75 16.86
C LYS A 337 -4.57 11.92 16.79
N LYS A 338 -4.53 12.73 15.73
CA LYS A 338 -5.38 13.90 15.60
C LYS A 338 -6.71 13.61 14.86
N GLU A 339 -6.67 12.77 13.85
CA GLU A 339 -7.82 12.54 12.95
C GLU A 339 -8.40 11.13 13.03
N GLY A 340 -7.73 10.21 13.74
CA GLY A 340 -8.16 8.80 13.81
C GLY A 340 -7.91 8.02 12.52
N VAL A 341 -7.18 8.58 11.57
CA VAL A 341 -6.87 7.97 10.29
C VAL A 341 -5.48 7.36 10.32
N PHE A 342 -5.41 6.03 10.38
CA PHE A 342 -4.13 5.32 10.34
C PHE A 342 -3.73 5.02 8.89
N ALA A 343 -2.96 5.93 8.32
CA ALA A 343 -2.57 5.94 6.92
C ALA A 343 -1.24 5.23 6.66
N GLU A 344 -1.03 4.76 5.43
CA GLU A 344 0.28 4.32 4.95
C GLU A 344 1.27 5.50 4.84
N PRO A 345 2.60 5.27 4.90
CA PRO A 345 3.60 6.35 4.82
C PRO A 345 3.47 7.21 3.55
N ALA A 346 3.18 6.57 2.41
CA ALA A 346 2.94 7.27 1.16
C ALA A 346 1.86 8.35 1.27
N SER A 347 0.75 8.05 1.95
CA SER A 347 -0.35 8.99 2.19
C SER A 347 0.08 10.20 3.03
N ALA A 348 0.94 9.97 4.02
CA ALA A 348 1.36 10.99 4.97
C ALA A 348 2.24 12.08 4.34
N THR A 349 2.81 11.81 3.16
CA THR A 349 3.54 12.84 2.38
C THR A 349 2.69 14.07 2.09
N THR A 350 1.38 13.90 1.95
CA THR A 350 0.44 15.01 1.69
C THR A 350 0.38 16.00 2.85
N LEU A 351 0.41 15.50 4.10
CA LEU A 351 0.40 16.36 5.28
C LEU A 351 1.73 17.10 5.47
N VAL A 352 2.86 16.44 5.18
CA VAL A 352 4.18 17.09 5.24
C VAL A 352 4.29 18.19 4.19
N ALA A 353 3.90 17.90 2.95
CA ALA A 353 3.89 18.89 1.87
C ALA A 353 2.95 20.07 2.19
N LEU A 354 1.75 19.80 2.73
CA LEU A 354 0.83 20.86 3.14
C LEU A 354 1.48 21.78 4.20
N ARG A 355 2.14 21.20 5.20
CA ARG A 355 2.82 21.96 6.24
C ARG A 355 3.87 22.89 5.64
N GLN A 356 4.74 22.36 4.79
CA GLN A 356 5.78 23.16 4.14
C GLN A 356 5.16 24.30 3.31
N LEU A 357 4.11 24.03 2.52
CA LEU A 357 3.46 25.03 1.69
C LEU A 357 2.74 26.13 2.49
N CYS A 358 2.24 25.80 3.69
CA CYS A 358 1.70 26.80 4.62
C CYS A 358 2.81 27.64 5.27
N GLU A 359 3.92 27.01 5.68
CA GLU A 359 5.08 27.70 6.26
C GLU A 359 5.76 28.65 5.26
N ASP A 360 5.73 28.30 3.98
CA ASP A 360 6.25 29.11 2.87
C ASP A 360 5.27 30.18 2.36
N ASP A 361 4.10 30.37 3.02
CA ASP A 361 3.01 31.26 2.64
C ASP A 361 2.46 31.04 1.22
N ILE A 362 2.66 29.86 0.63
CA ILE A 362 2.16 29.48 -0.71
C ILE A 362 0.67 29.11 -0.63
N ILE A 363 0.30 28.35 0.42
CA ILE A 363 -1.10 28.05 0.73
C ILE A 363 -1.55 29.03 1.81
N GLY A 364 -2.38 30.00 1.40
CA GLY A 364 -2.87 31.06 2.28
C GLY A 364 -3.93 30.58 3.27
N GLY A 365 -4.15 31.38 4.32
CA GLY A 365 -5.08 31.08 5.40
C GLY A 365 -6.56 30.98 5.02
N ASP A 366 -6.95 31.43 3.82
CA ASP A 366 -8.32 31.34 3.27
C ASP A 366 -8.53 30.16 2.31
N SER A 367 -7.46 29.41 2.00
CA SER A 367 -7.48 28.31 1.05
C SER A 367 -8.25 27.09 1.56
N THR A 368 -8.95 26.44 0.63
CA THR A 368 -9.55 25.11 0.82
C THR A 368 -8.61 24.07 0.24
N VAL A 369 -8.20 23.12 1.05
CA VAL A 369 -7.22 22.07 0.69
C VAL A 369 -7.83 20.69 0.86
N VAL A 370 -7.55 19.78 -0.08
CA VAL A 370 -7.83 18.35 0.05
C VAL A 370 -6.53 17.57 -0.02
N CYS A 371 -6.27 16.75 0.99
CA CYS A 371 -5.19 15.75 1.00
C CYS A 371 -5.76 14.37 0.69
N VAL A 372 -5.19 13.66 -0.29
CA VAL A 372 -5.61 12.30 -0.62
C VAL A 372 -4.82 11.30 0.23
N ILE A 373 -5.53 10.56 1.07
CA ILE A 373 -4.99 9.50 1.93
C ILE A 373 -5.16 8.17 1.20
N THR A 374 -4.12 7.72 0.54
CA THR A 374 -4.14 6.69 -0.49
C THR A 374 -4.35 5.26 0.00
N GLY A 375 -3.93 4.94 1.23
CA GLY A 375 -4.03 3.59 1.73
C GLY A 375 -3.88 3.45 3.25
N MET A 376 -4.24 2.28 3.75
CA MET A 376 -4.32 1.94 5.16
C MET A 376 -2.97 1.54 5.76
N GLY A 377 -2.62 2.11 6.91
CA GLY A 377 -1.39 1.83 7.66
C GLY A 377 -1.30 0.40 8.22
N LEU A 378 -2.42 -0.29 8.44
CA LEU A 378 -2.43 -1.69 8.90
C LEU A 378 -1.80 -2.67 7.91
N LYS A 379 -1.63 -2.28 6.65
CA LYS A 379 -0.91 -3.06 5.63
C LYS A 379 0.61 -3.05 5.84
N TYR A 380 1.10 -2.20 6.75
CA TYR A 380 2.50 -1.97 7.09
C TYR A 380 2.75 -2.25 8.59
N PRO A 381 2.73 -3.53 9.02
CA PRO A 381 2.90 -3.87 10.42
C PRO A 381 4.23 -3.40 11.02
N GLU A 382 5.27 -3.26 10.18
CA GLU A 382 6.59 -2.76 10.62
C GLU A 382 6.53 -1.26 10.95
N VAL A 383 5.83 -0.46 10.14
CA VAL A 383 5.59 0.96 10.40
C VAL A 383 4.76 1.13 11.69
N ALA A 384 3.70 0.31 11.85
CA ALA A 384 2.91 0.32 13.08
C ALA A 384 3.77 0.01 14.32
N ARG A 385 4.69 -0.97 14.21
CA ARG A 385 5.62 -1.32 15.28
C ARG A 385 6.58 -0.16 15.61
N GLU A 386 7.14 0.50 14.59
CA GLU A 386 8.07 1.61 14.78
C GLU A 386 7.40 2.81 15.47
N LEU A 387 6.17 3.16 15.09
CA LEU A 387 5.39 4.25 15.70
C LEU A 387 5.12 4.06 17.20
N VAL A 388 5.02 2.80 17.65
CA VAL A 388 4.76 2.48 19.06
C VAL A 388 6.01 2.00 19.82
N LYS A 389 7.16 1.93 19.14
CA LYS A 389 8.45 1.56 19.71
C LYS A 389 8.88 2.63 20.73
N GLY A 390 9.14 2.21 21.96
CA GLY A 390 9.49 3.12 23.04
C GLY A 390 8.31 3.60 23.91
N GLU A 391 7.08 3.39 23.50
CA GLU A 391 5.91 3.65 24.33
C GLU A 391 5.90 2.70 25.54
N ARG A 392 6.16 3.24 26.75
CA ARG A 392 6.11 2.46 28.02
C ARG A 392 4.79 1.71 28.19
N LYS A 393 3.67 2.29 27.69
CA LYS A 393 2.35 1.65 27.71
C LYS A 393 2.31 0.36 26.90
N LEU A 394 2.84 0.35 25.68
CA LEU A 394 2.86 -0.85 24.83
C LEU A 394 3.65 -1.97 25.50
N ARG A 395 4.86 -1.67 26.01
CA ARG A 395 5.68 -2.63 26.74
C ARG A 395 4.95 -3.22 27.95
N ASN A 396 4.24 -2.38 28.71
CA ASN A 396 3.45 -2.84 29.85
C ASN A 396 2.24 -3.71 29.43
N ILE A 397 1.53 -3.32 28.37
CA ILE A 397 0.38 -4.09 27.83
C ILE A 397 0.86 -5.44 27.27
N LEU A 398 1.91 -5.43 26.44
CA LEU A 398 2.47 -6.67 25.90
C LEU A 398 2.94 -7.59 27.02
N ASN A 399 3.60 -7.05 28.03
CA ASN A 399 4.00 -7.77 29.23
C ASN A 399 2.79 -8.45 29.91
N GLN A 400 1.66 -7.76 30.06
CA GLN A 400 0.45 -8.31 30.69
C GLN A 400 -0.24 -9.35 29.80
N VAL A 401 -0.30 -9.13 28.49
CA VAL A 401 -0.95 -10.04 27.54
C VAL A 401 -0.11 -11.28 27.28
N GLU A 402 1.20 -11.14 27.13
CA GLU A 402 2.12 -12.26 26.92
C GLU A 402 2.27 -13.11 28.18
N HIS A 403 2.23 -12.51 29.37
CA HIS A 403 2.25 -13.24 30.63
C HIS A 403 1.15 -14.31 30.70
N ARG A 404 -0.08 -14.03 30.24
CA ARG A 404 -1.16 -15.02 30.16
C ARG A 404 -0.94 -16.14 29.14
N LYS A 405 -0.20 -15.87 28.06
CA LYS A 405 0.10 -16.86 27.00
C LYS A 405 1.33 -17.73 27.34
N PHE A 406 2.33 -17.17 28.02
CA PHE A 406 3.55 -17.88 28.39
C PHE A 406 3.37 -18.80 29.57
N THR A 407 2.63 -18.41 30.61
CA THR A 407 2.36 -19.26 31.79
C THR A 407 1.59 -20.52 31.46
N THR A 408 0.85 -20.56 30.35
CA THR A 408 0.11 -21.74 29.89
C THR A 408 0.89 -22.68 28.96
N LYS A 409 2.06 -22.26 28.42
CA LYS A 409 2.80 -23.03 27.38
C LYS A 409 4.20 -23.53 27.77
N LEU A 410 4.86 -22.94 28.75
CA LEU A 410 6.16 -23.40 29.23
C LEU A 410 5.98 -24.29 30.46
N GLY A 411 6.06 -25.59 30.28
CA GLY A 411 6.08 -26.52 31.39
C GLY A 411 7.31 -26.31 32.29
N ARG A 412 7.25 -26.83 33.54
CA ARG A 412 8.29 -26.68 34.57
C ARG A 412 9.71 -26.98 34.05
N SER A 413 9.87 -28.01 33.22
CA SER A 413 11.17 -28.41 32.67
C SER A 413 11.80 -27.36 31.75
N LYS A 414 11.01 -26.72 30.87
CA LYS A 414 11.46 -25.65 29.97
C LYS A 414 11.84 -24.38 30.73
N LEU A 415 11.08 -24.02 31.75
CA LEU A 415 11.41 -22.88 32.63
C LEU A 415 12.71 -23.09 33.39
N SER A 416 12.93 -24.31 33.92
CA SER A 416 14.17 -24.63 34.59
C SER A 416 15.38 -24.62 33.63
N ILE A 417 15.20 -25.03 32.37
CA ILE A 417 16.23 -24.89 31.32
C ILE A 417 16.60 -23.43 31.10
N LEU A 418 15.61 -22.53 30.95
CA LEU A 418 15.86 -21.09 30.80
C LEU A 418 16.61 -20.54 32.01
N LYS A 419 16.22 -20.93 33.23
CA LYS A 419 16.90 -20.51 34.48
C LYS A 419 18.34 -20.96 34.54
N LEU A 420 18.66 -22.19 34.18
CA LEU A 420 20.02 -22.69 34.11
C LEU A 420 20.88 -21.92 33.08
N LEU A 421 20.28 -21.57 31.94
CA LEU A 421 20.94 -20.82 30.88
C LEU A 421 21.10 -19.32 31.17
N SER A 422 20.33 -18.77 32.12
CA SER A 422 20.54 -17.37 32.58
C SER A 422 21.80 -17.23 33.47
N GLU A 423 22.26 -18.34 34.06
CA GLU A 423 23.44 -18.34 34.91
C GLU A 423 24.74 -18.57 34.10
N ARG A 424 24.66 -19.43 33.07
CA ARG A 424 25.79 -19.75 32.20
C ARG A 424 25.35 -20.44 30.91
N GLU A 425 26.09 -20.26 29.86
CA GLU A 425 25.95 -21.10 28.66
C GLU A 425 26.21 -22.58 29.01
N SER A 426 25.43 -23.49 28.40
CA SER A 426 25.50 -24.89 28.66
C SER A 426 25.13 -25.75 27.45
N TYR A 427 25.60 -27.01 27.43
CA TYR A 427 25.22 -27.98 26.42
C TYR A 427 24.14 -28.95 26.94
N GLY A 428 23.39 -29.56 26.03
CA GLY A 428 22.18 -30.33 26.39
C GLY A 428 22.37 -31.43 27.44
N TYR A 429 23.51 -32.12 27.45
CA TYR A 429 23.76 -33.16 28.44
C TYR A 429 24.05 -32.59 29.84
N GLN A 430 24.72 -31.43 29.94
CA GLN A 430 24.91 -30.73 31.22
C GLN A 430 23.59 -30.23 31.77
N LEU A 431 22.78 -29.63 30.94
CA LEU A 431 21.42 -29.19 31.33
C LEU A 431 20.57 -30.35 31.85
N TRP A 432 20.69 -31.52 31.25
CA TRP A 432 20.00 -32.73 31.73
C TRP A 432 20.39 -33.11 33.15
N LYS A 433 21.71 -33.07 33.48
CA LYS A 433 22.22 -33.32 34.84
C LYS A 433 21.74 -32.23 35.81
N ASP A 434 21.93 -30.97 35.45
CA ASP A 434 21.57 -29.84 36.30
C ASP A 434 20.06 -29.82 36.60
N LEU A 435 19.19 -30.24 35.66
CA LEU A 435 17.76 -30.40 35.88
C LEU A 435 17.43 -31.44 36.96
N ALA A 436 18.09 -32.56 36.93
CA ALA A 436 17.88 -33.61 37.92
C ALA A 436 18.42 -33.21 39.30
N GLU A 437 19.65 -32.67 39.35
CA GLU A 437 20.35 -32.32 40.59
C GLU A 437 19.73 -31.09 41.30
N ARG A 438 19.45 -30.02 40.55
CA ARG A 438 19.03 -28.75 41.14
C ARG A 438 17.50 -28.60 41.26
N PHE A 439 16.76 -29.16 40.31
CA PHE A 439 15.28 -28.96 40.25
C PHE A 439 14.51 -30.26 40.52
N GLY A 440 15.19 -31.40 40.69
CA GLY A 440 14.54 -32.70 40.88
C GLY A 440 13.65 -33.10 39.67
N ILE A 441 14.04 -32.70 38.48
CA ILE A 441 13.33 -32.98 37.23
C ILE A 441 14.00 -34.14 36.50
N GLU A 442 13.46 -35.34 36.66
CA GLU A 442 13.96 -36.56 36.00
C GLU A 442 13.22 -36.77 34.67
N ILE A 443 13.83 -36.39 33.57
CA ILE A 443 13.35 -36.61 32.20
C ILE A 443 14.41 -37.26 31.33
N ARG A 444 14.01 -37.87 30.22
CA ARG A 444 14.96 -38.49 29.29
C ARG A 444 15.82 -37.44 28.61
N VAL A 445 17.09 -37.74 28.35
CA VAL A 445 18.00 -36.83 27.62
C VAL A 445 17.41 -36.36 26.30
N ALA A 446 16.76 -37.27 25.57
CA ALA A 446 16.07 -36.91 24.31
C ALA A 446 14.98 -35.82 24.50
N THR A 447 14.29 -35.85 25.63
CA THR A 447 13.25 -34.81 25.96
C THR A 447 13.91 -33.46 26.21
N VAL A 448 15.09 -33.38 26.80
CA VAL A 448 15.83 -32.14 26.97
C VAL A 448 16.19 -31.55 25.62
N TYR A 449 16.71 -32.34 24.69
CA TYR A 449 17.01 -31.86 23.34
C TYR A 449 15.79 -31.44 22.56
N GLN A 450 14.66 -32.11 22.75
CA GLN A 450 13.38 -31.67 22.18
C GLN A 450 12.96 -30.29 22.74
N HIS A 451 13.07 -30.10 24.07
CA HIS A 451 12.75 -28.79 24.69
C HIS A 451 13.69 -27.69 24.22
N LEU A 452 15.00 -28.00 24.09
CA LEU A 452 15.97 -27.04 23.56
C LEU A 452 15.65 -26.62 22.12
N LYS A 453 15.26 -27.58 21.28
CA LYS A 453 14.83 -27.29 19.90
C LYS A 453 13.56 -26.40 19.88
N GLU A 454 12.55 -26.76 20.67
CA GLU A 454 11.29 -25.99 20.75
C GLU A 454 11.54 -24.57 21.29
N LEU A 455 12.42 -24.38 22.27
CA LEU A 455 12.80 -23.08 22.82
C LEU A 455 13.62 -22.24 21.82
N GLU A 456 14.47 -22.89 21.02
CA GLU A 456 15.23 -22.27 19.94
C GLU A 456 14.29 -21.81 18.80
N GLU A 457 13.33 -22.65 18.39
CA GLU A 457 12.29 -22.32 17.41
C GLU A 457 11.38 -21.17 17.88
N GLN A 458 11.17 -21.03 19.19
CA GLN A 458 10.45 -19.91 19.79
C GLN A 458 11.31 -18.64 19.93
N GLY A 459 12.59 -18.71 19.57
CA GLY A 459 13.54 -17.60 19.67
C GLY A 459 13.91 -17.23 21.09
N LEU A 460 13.76 -18.15 22.07
CA LEU A 460 14.14 -17.93 23.46
C LEU A 460 15.60 -18.31 23.73
N LEU A 461 16.14 -19.19 22.90
CA LEU A 461 17.54 -19.64 22.92
C LEU A 461 18.19 -19.41 21.58
N THR A 462 19.51 -19.27 21.59
CA THR A 462 20.38 -19.43 20.42
C THR A 462 21.43 -20.47 20.71
N SER A 463 22.06 -21.02 19.66
CA SER A 463 23.09 -22.04 19.84
C SER A 463 24.29 -21.79 18.95
N THR A 464 25.47 -22.07 19.51
CA THR A 464 26.76 -22.02 18.82
C THR A 464 27.40 -23.40 18.83
N LYS A 465 28.09 -23.78 17.75
CA LYS A 465 28.88 -25.00 17.68
C LYS A 465 30.33 -24.69 18.09
N MET A 466 30.80 -25.23 19.21
CA MET A 466 32.19 -25.12 19.61
C MET A 466 32.93 -26.43 19.36
N GLU A 467 34.12 -26.35 18.77
CA GLU A 467 35.02 -27.49 18.63
C GLU A 467 35.95 -27.55 19.86
N GLN A 468 35.70 -28.49 20.78
CA GLN A 468 36.66 -28.84 21.83
C GLN A 468 37.05 -30.32 21.69
N ALA A 469 38.34 -30.57 21.61
CA ALA A 469 38.95 -31.90 21.63
C ALA A 469 38.27 -32.94 20.72
N ALA A 470 38.24 -32.70 19.41
CA ALA A 470 37.70 -33.60 18.36
C ALA A 470 36.20 -33.95 18.43
N ARG A 471 35.40 -33.25 19.25
CA ARG A 471 33.93 -33.35 19.26
C ARG A 471 33.29 -32.01 19.05
N LYS A 472 32.33 -31.95 18.10
CA LYS A 472 31.47 -30.77 17.89
C LYS A 472 30.36 -30.81 18.92
N THR A 473 30.43 -29.93 19.93
CA THR A 473 29.40 -29.81 20.95
C THR A 473 28.57 -28.52 20.70
N LYS A 474 27.25 -28.63 20.78
CA LYS A 474 26.32 -27.50 20.62
C LYS A 474 26.03 -26.89 21.98
N TYR A 475 26.48 -25.65 22.19
CA TYR A 475 26.18 -24.83 23.37
C TYR A 475 24.97 -23.93 23.13
N TYR A 476 24.20 -23.73 24.17
CA TYR A 476 22.98 -22.92 24.16
C TYR A 476 23.14 -21.74 25.09
N THR A 477 22.63 -20.58 24.66
CA THR A 477 22.59 -19.32 25.41
C THR A 477 21.20 -18.73 25.33
N LEU A 478 20.82 -17.94 26.32
CA LEU A 478 19.58 -17.16 26.26
C LEU A 478 19.70 -16.06 25.21
N THR A 479 18.60 -15.75 24.54
CA THR A 479 18.43 -14.52 23.79
C THR A 479 17.89 -13.44 24.71
N GLU A 480 17.93 -12.15 24.32
CA GLU A 480 17.28 -11.05 25.06
C GLU A 480 15.79 -11.38 25.33
N LYS A 481 15.12 -12.05 24.40
CA LYS A 481 13.74 -12.53 24.55
C LYS A 481 13.63 -13.62 25.61
N GLY A 482 14.63 -14.50 25.70
CA GLY A 482 14.71 -15.55 26.71
C GLY A 482 14.94 -14.98 28.12
N GLU A 483 15.87 -14.06 28.27
CA GLU A 483 16.14 -13.35 29.54
C GLU A 483 14.92 -12.60 30.03
N TRP A 484 14.30 -11.82 29.15
CA TRP A 484 13.06 -11.10 29.45
C TRP A 484 11.92 -12.06 29.86
N SER A 485 11.80 -13.22 29.19
CA SER A 485 10.78 -14.22 29.51
C SER A 485 10.99 -14.82 30.91
N LEU A 486 12.25 -15.02 31.30
CA LEU A 486 12.62 -15.55 32.61
C LEU A 486 12.38 -14.55 33.73
N GLU A 487 12.76 -13.27 33.55
CA GLU A 487 12.49 -12.19 34.52
C GLU A 487 10.98 -12.02 34.82
N LYS A 488 10.16 -12.22 33.81
CA LYS A 488 8.70 -12.10 33.92
C LYS A 488 8.03 -13.27 34.60
N LEU A 489 8.64 -14.46 34.54
CA LEU A 489 8.14 -15.68 35.15
C LEU A 489 8.63 -15.85 36.61
N GLY A 490 9.27 -14.81 37.18
CA GLY A 490 9.92 -14.80 38.50
C GLY A 490 9.17 -15.55 39.60
N GLY A 491 9.87 -16.47 40.23
CA GLY A 491 9.42 -17.18 41.41
C GLY A 491 9.41 -18.71 41.32
N PHE A 492 10.35 -19.33 40.58
CA PHE A 492 10.62 -20.75 40.79
C PHE A 492 11.71 -20.90 41.86
N GLU A 493 11.30 -21.32 43.06
CA GLU A 493 12.24 -21.73 44.12
C GLU A 493 12.95 -23.04 43.72
N GLU A 494 14.28 -23.05 43.91
CA GLU A 494 15.04 -24.26 43.93
C GLU A 494 14.56 -25.15 45.10
N LYS A 495 14.57 -26.44 44.92
CA LYS A 495 14.25 -27.37 46.02
C LYS A 495 15.27 -27.15 47.14
N PRO A 496 14.82 -26.96 48.42
CA PRO A 496 15.73 -26.83 49.53
C PRO A 496 16.63 -28.07 49.71
#